data_8df4f336f735e9f44d542473a1f400c9
#
_entry.id   8df4f336f735e9f44d542473a1f400c9
#
_cell.length_a   1.000
_cell.length_b   1.000
_cell.length_c   1.000
_cell.angle_alpha   90.00
_cell.angle_beta   90.00
_cell.angle_gamma   90.00
#
_symmetry.space_group_name_H-M   'P 1'
#
loop_
_entity.id
_entity.type
_entity.pdbx_description
1 polymer ?
#
loop_
_entity_poly.entity_id
_entity_poly.type
_entity_poly.pdbx_seq_one_letter_code
_entity_poly.pdbx_strand_id
1 'polypeptide(L)'
;MTTTKNPGFSGRVGVAKDKHEITLPVGDLKWEDMHPGSPVKFSVLWGDHKKGPFGMLLKQPGGGFEAGMHTHATDYHAVLVQGTWIHTVEGDSSAPKELTPGSYVFQPAWQFHNEKFMGPEDCIVYIHQLGKADFIPFEGAHPAEKQ
;
A
#
# COMPACT_ATOMS: atom_id res chain seq x y z
N MET A 1 -30.68 -6.11 -26.81
CA MET A 1 -30.63 -5.52 -26.42
C MET A 1 -30.96 -4.73 -26.57
N THR A 2 -31.19 -4.38 -26.59
CA THR A 2 -31.35 -3.68 -26.73
C THR A 2 -31.62 -2.98 -26.32
N THR A 3 -32.01 -2.85 -26.16
CA THR A 3 -32.11 -2.26 -25.77
C THR A 3 -32.11 -1.39 -25.25
N THR A 4 -33.05 -1.30 -25.11
CA THR A 4 -32.92 -0.37 -24.47
C THR A 4 -31.76 -0.30 -23.89
N LYS A 5 -31.13 0.34 -24.08
CA LYS A 5 -29.98 0.36 -23.61
C LYS A 5 -29.88 1.21 -22.51
N ASN A 6 -29.38 0.67 -21.43
CA ASN A 6 -28.90 1.48 -20.35
C ASN A 6 -27.59 2.04 -20.84
N PRO A 7 -27.40 3.30 -20.87
CA PRO A 7 -26.17 3.86 -21.40
C PRO A 7 -24.94 3.30 -20.72
N GLY A 8 -25.03 2.98 -19.45
CA GLY A 8 -23.88 2.43 -18.75
C GLY A 8 -23.52 1.02 -19.17
N PHE A 9 -24.41 0.33 -19.89
CA PHE A 9 -24.13 -1.01 -20.33
C PHE A 9 -23.71 -1.06 -21.77
N SER A 10 -23.84 0.03 -22.45
CA SER A 10 -23.57 0.04 -23.86
C SER A 10 -22.10 0.36 -24.05
N GLY A 11 -21.33 -0.59 -24.36
CA GLY A 11 -19.95 -0.47 -24.69
C GLY A 11 -19.28 0.82 -24.27
N ARG A 12 -19.26 1.79 -25.11
CA ARG A 12 -18.50 3.00 -24.84
C ARG A 12 -19.30 4.15 -24.30
N VAL A 13 -20.59 3.95 -24.14
CA VAL A 13 -21.44 5.02 -23.64
C VAL A 13 -21.14 5.23 -22.17
N GLY A 14 -20.83 6.46 -21.79
CA GLY A 14 -20.52 6.79 -20.41
C GLY A 14 -19.04 6.70 -20.07
N VAL A 15 -18.22 6.18 -20.97
CA VAL A 15 -16.79 6.09 -20.73
C VAL A 15 -16.12 7.37 -21.19
N ALA A 16 -15.26 7.92 -20.36
CA ALA A 16 -14.52 9.13 -20.71
C ALA A 16 -13.67 8.87 -21.95
N LYS A 17 -13.50 9.90 -22.75
CA LYS A 17 -12.88 9.79 -24.05
C LYS A 17 -11.49 9.17 -24.03
N ASP A 18 -10.69 9.54 -23.02
CA ASP A 18 -9.32 9.10 -22.92
C ASP A 18 -9.14 7.98 -21.91
N LYS A 19 -10.22 7.34 -21.51
CA LYS A 19 -10.14 6.23 -20.56
C LYS A 19 -10.45 4.91 -21.24
N HIS A 20 -9.80 3.87 -20.78
CA HIS A 20 -10.04 2.52 -21.26
C HIS A 20 -9.76 1.57 -20.10
N GLU A 21 -10.29 0.36 -20.22
CA GLU A 21 -10.05 -0.62 -19.15
C GLU A 21 -8.60 -1.08 -19.17
N ILE A 22 -8.14 -1.50 -18.00
CA ILE A 22 -6.81 -2.07 -17.84
C ILE A 22 -6.96 -3.40 -17.15
N THR A 23 -6.44 -4.44 -17.77
CA THR A 23 -6.43 -5.79 -17.19
C THR A 23 -4.97 -6.21 -17.14
N LEU A 24 -4.47 -6.44 -15.92
CA LEU A 24 -3.05 -6.66 -15.74
C LEU A 24 -2.81 -7.92 -14.92
N PRO A 25 -2.47 -9.03 -15.57
CA PRO A 25 -2.10 -10.25 -14.85
C PRO A 25 -0.91 -10.00 -13.95
N VAL A 26 -0.84 -10.72 -12.85
CA VAL A 26 0.22 -10.50 -11.86
C VAL A 26 1.61 -10.64 -12.48
N GLY A 27 1.77 -11.54 -13.44
CA GLY A 27 3.07 -11.72 -14.09
C GLY A 27 3.49 -10.56 -14.97
N ASP A 28 2.56 -9.66 -15.31
CA ASP A 28 2.85 -8.50 -16.15
C ASP A 28 3.11 -7.24 -15.34
N LEU A 29 3.02 -7.31 -14.02
CA LEU A 29 3.28 -6.15 -13.19
C LEU A 29 4.74 -5.70 -13.33
N LYS A 30 4.93 -4.39 -13.32
CA LYS A 30 6.28 -3.82 -13.41
C LYS A 30 6.74 -3.47 -12.00
N TRP A 31 7.68 -4.21 -11.50
CA TRP A 31 8.23 -4.00 -10.16
C TRP A 31 9.47 -3.14 -10.22
N GLU A 32 9.56 -2.20 -9.31
CA GLU A 32 10.73 -1.33 -9.15
C GLU A 32 11.27 -1.48 -7.74
N ASP A 33 12.57 -1.34 -7.59
CA ASP A 33 13.16 -1.33 -6.26
C ASP A 33 12.76 -0.04 -5.55
N MET A 34 12.46 -0.12 -4.26
CA MET A 34 12.09 1.05 -3.48
C MET A 34 13.22 2.09 -3.54
N HIS A 35 14.44 1.62 -3.51
CA HIS A 35 15.64 2.37 -3.83
C HIS A 35 16.64 1.35 -4.38
N PRO A 36 17.68 1.77 -5.08
CA PRO A 36 18.59 0.83 -5.72
C PRO A 36 19.08 -0.27 -4.77
N GLY A 37 18.84 -1.51 -5.15
CA GLY A 37 19.25 -2.66 -4.35
C GLY A 37 18.36 -2.99 -3.16
N SER A 38 17.27 -2.28 -2.96
CA SER A 38 16.37 -2.56 -1.85
C SER A 38 15.69 -3.91 -2.03
N PRO A 39 15.49 -4.68 -0.94
CA PRO A 39 14.67 -5.88 -1.03
C PRO A 39 13.18 -5.56 -1.15
N VAL A 40 12.79 -4.33 -0.88
CA VAL A 40 11.39 -3.89 -0.99
C VAL A 40 11.14 -3.39 -2.40
N LYS A 41 10.06 -3.87 -3.01
CA LYS A 41 9.72 -3.51 -4.37
C LYS A 41 8.28 -2.99 -4.42
N PHE A 42 8.00 -2.18 -5.42
CA PHE A 42 6.65 -1.65 -5.57
C PHE A 42 6.26 -1.62 -7.03
N SER A 43 4.96 -1.62 -7.27
CA SER A 43 4.38 -1.50 -8.61
C SER A 43 3.22 -0.54 -8.53
N VAL A 44 3.34 0.62 -9.17
CA VAL A 44 2.27 1.61 -9.16
C VAL A 44 1.19 1.15 -10.12
N LEU A 45 -0.04 1.08 -9.65
CA LEU A 45 -1.17 0.60 -10.43
C LEU A 45 -1.98 1.74 -11.03
N TRP A 46 -2.04 2.87 -10.34
CA TRP A 46 -2.74 4.06 -10.81
C TRP A 46 -2.20 5.28 -10.06
N GLY A 47 -2.38 6.45 -10.67
CA GLY A 47 -1.95 7.70 -10.07
C GLY A 47 -0.47 7.98 -10.32
N ASP A 48 -0.02 9.11 -9.79
CA ASP A 48 1.37 9.51 -9.87
C ASP A 48 1.92 9.64 -8.46
N HIS A 49 2.65 8.62 -8.02
CA HIS A 49 3.12 8.56 -6.64
C HIS A 49 4.11 9.67 -6.29
N LYS A 50 4.62 10.37 -7.27
CA LYS A 50 5.55 11.47 -7.02
C LYS A 50 4.83 12.79 -6.78
N LYS A 51 3.55 12.85 -7.10
CA LYS A 51 2.82 14.12 -7.08
C LYS A 51 1.56 14.10 -6.24
N GLY A 52 0.88 12.99 -6.15
CA GLY A 52 -0.41 12.97 -5.49
C GLY A 52 -0.88 11.57 -5.17
N PRO A 53 -2.20 11.39 -5.00
CA PRO A 53 -2.74 10.09 -4.63
C PRO A 53 -2.40 9.00 -5.64
N PHE A 54 -2.20 7.80 -5.13
CA PHE A 54 -1.84 6.68 -5.97
C PHE A 54 -2.22 5.37 -5.31
N GLY A 55 -2.28 4.31 -6.13
CA GLY A 55 -2.43 2.96 -5.66
C GLY A 55 -1.25 2.13 -6.12
N MET A 56 -0.76 1.27 -5.25
CA MET A 56 0.37 0.43 -5.57
C MET A 56 0.28 -0.92 -4.88
N LEU A 57 1.01 -1.89 -5.40
CA LEU A 57 1.34 -3.08 -4.65
C LEU A 57 2.74 -2.89 -4.11
N LEU A 58 2.90 -3.21 -2.84
CA LEU A 58 4.19 -3.16 -2.15
C LEU A 58 4.57 -4.59 -1.81
N LYS A 59 5.77 -5.01 -2.19
CA LYS A 59 6.24 -6.36 -1.95
C LYS A 59 7.45 -6.31 -1.04
N GLN A 60 7.39 -7.05 0.05
CA GLN A 60 8.43 -7.05 1.06
C GLN A 60 8.78 -8.48 1.43
N PRO A 61 10.03 -8.74 1.80
CA PRO A 61 10.39 -10.08 2.23
C PRO A 61 9.59 -10.50 3.45
N GLY A 62 9.30 -11.80 3.55
CA GLY A 62 8.76 -12.37 4.77
C GLY A 62 9.85 -12.68 5.76
N GLY A 63 9.58 -13.64 6.65
CA GLY A 63 10.61 -14.11 7.56
C GLY A 63 10.93 -13.18 8.70
N GLY A 64 10.08 -12.20 8.99
CA GLY A 64 10.31 -11.26 10.08
C GLY A 64 10.87 -9.92 9.64
N PHE A 65 10.86 -9.64 8.34
CA PHE A 65 11.33 -8.36 7.85
C PHE A 65 10.49 -7.21 8.45
N GLU A 66 11.15 -6.16 8.90
CA GLU A 66 10.47 -5.01 9.48
C GLU A 66 10.76 -3.75 8.67
N ALA A 67 9.71 -2.97 8.48
CA ALA A 67 9.86 -1.68 7.80
C ALA A 67 10.55 -0.66 8.69
N GLY A 68 10.39 -0.78 9.99
CA GLY A 68 10.86 0.20 10.95
C GLY A 68 9.76 1.21 11.27
N MET A 69 9.83 1.77 12.46
CA MET A 69 8.83 2.74 12.89
C MET A 69 8.90 3.99 12.02
N HIS A 70 7.78 4.39 11.45
CA HIS A 70 7.73 5.50 10.51
C HIS A 70 6.31 6.05 10.43
N THR A 71 6.16 7.16 9.69
CA THR A 71 4.84 7.72 9.41
C THR A 71 4.82 8.31 8.00
N HIS A 72 3.66 8.80 7.63
CA HIS A 72 3.43 9.44 6.33
C HIS A 72 2.63 10.71 6.54
N ALA A 73 2.75 11.64 5.61
CA ALA A 73 2.05 12.93 5.70
C ALA A 73 0.59 12.83 5.30
N THR A 74 0.15 11.70 4.76
CA THR A 74 -1.24 11.52 4.35
C THR A 74 -1.73 10.15 4.81
N ASP A 75 -3.04 10.01 4.89
CA ASP A 75 -3.67 8.73 5.25
C ASP A 75 -3.44 7.70 4.17
N TYR A 76 -3.49 6.42 4.56
CA TYR A 76 -3.57 5.38 3.55
C TYR A 76 -4.50 4.26 4.00
N HIS A 77 -5.03 3.57 3.00
CA HIS A 77 -5.78 2.33 3.17
C HIS A 77 -4.95 1.20 2.59
N ALA A 78 -4.98 0.06 3.23
CA ALA A 78 -4.20 -1.07 2.77
C ALA A 78 -4.96 -2.37 2.92
N VAL A 79 -4.72 -3.29 2.00
CA VAL A 79 -5.28 -4.65 2.05
C VAL A 79 -4.14 -5.61 1.81
N LEU A 80 -4.01 -6.60 2.69
CA LEU A 80 -3.00 -7.63 2.52
C LEU A 80 -3.42 -8.57 1.40
N VAL A 81 -2.53 -8.79 0.45
CA VAL A 81 -2.76 -9.67 -0.69
C VAL A 81 -2.12 -11.02 -0.48
N GLN A 82 -0.93 -11.06 0.09
CA GLN A 82 -0.18 -12.29 0.27
C GLN A 82 0.71 -12.18 1.51
N GLY A 83 0.84 -13.27 2.24
CA GLY A 83 1.72 -13.35 3.40
C GLY A 83 1.02 -13.11 4.71
N THR A 84 1.78 -12.85 5.75
CA THR A 84 1.27 -12.56 7.09
C THR A 84 1.88 -11.25 7.55
N TRP A 85 1.06 -10.37 8.09
CA TRP A 85 1.44 -9.00 8.38
C TRP A 85 1.06 -8.65 9.82
N ILE A 86 1.99 -8.03 10.53
CA ILE A 86 1.73 -7.48 11.85
C ILE A 86 1.92 -5.99 11.76
N HIS A 87 0.85 -5.24 12.04
CA HIS A 87 0.86 -3.78 11.97
C HIS A 87 0.68 -3.24 13.37
N THR A 88 1.60 -2.41 13.82
CA THR A 88 1.54 -1.84 15.17
C THR A 88 1.68 -0.33 15.11
N VAL A 89 1.08 0.35 16.06
CA VAL A 89 1.20 1.80 16.15
C VAL A 89 1.89 2.18 17.44
N GLU A 90 2.58 3.29 17.38
CA GLU A 90 3.30 3.79 18.55
C GLU A 90 2.32 4.03 19.69
N GLY A 91 2.69 3.58 20.86
CA GLY A 91 1.89 3.83 22.05
C GLY A 91 0.78 2.80 22.29
N ASP A 92 0.52 1.92 21.34
CA ASP A 92 -0.49 0.89 21.50
C ASP A 92 0.14 -0.30 22.19
N SER A 93 -0.32 -0.59 23.41
CA SER A 93 0.22 -1.69 24.19
C SER A 93 -0.60 -2.97 24.07
N SER A 94 -1.63 -2.97 23.23
CA SER A 94 -2.41 -4.17 23.02
C SER A 94 -1.60 -5.22 22.30
N ALA A 95 -2.01 -6.49 22.41
CA ALA A 95 -1.32 -7.57 21.74
C ALA A 95 -1.41 -7.38 20.22
N PRO A 96 -0.29 -7.52 19.51
CA PRO A 96 -0.32 -7.40 18.05
C PRO A 96 -1.24 -8.44 17.43
N LYS A 97 -1.89 -8.06 16.35
CA LYS A 97 -2.74 -8.98 15.60
C LYS A 97 -2.00 -9.43 14.36
N GLU A 98 -2.07 -10.72 14.08
CA GLU A 98 -1.56 -11.24 12.82
C GLU A 98 -2.64 -11.10 11.76
N LEU A 99 -2.29 -10.43 10.68
CA LEU A 99 -3.22 -10.20 9.58
C LEU A 99 -2.91 -11.20 8.48
N THR A 100 -3.95 -11.77 7.90
CA THR A 100 -3.83 -12.73 6.81
C THR A 100 -4.49 -12.14 5.55
N PRO A 101 -4.28 -12.73 4.37
CA PRO A 101 -4.76 -12.15 3.12
C PRO A 101 -6.23 -11.75 3.19
N GLY A 102 -6.54 -10.56 2.69
CA GLY A 102 -7.86 -9.97 2.76
C GLY A 102 -8.04 -9.02 3.92
N SER A 103 -7.11 -9.00 4.86
CA SER A 103 -7.20 -8.09 6.00
C SER A 103 -6.98 -6.64 5.57
N TYR A 104 -7.58 -5.74 6.33
CA TYR A 104 -7.60 -4.32 6.01
C TYR A 104 -6.99 -3.49 7.13
N VAL A 105 -6.22 -2.46 6.75
CA VAL A 105 -5.68 -1.48 7.68
C VAL A 105 -5.98 -0.08 7.14
N PHE A 106 -6.45 0.79 8.01
CA PHE A 106 -6.48 2.22 7.74
C PHE A 106 -5.45 2.87 8.66
N GLN A 107 -4.53 3.62 8.08
CA GLN A 107 -3.46 4.28 8.82
C GLN A 107 -3.60 5.79 8.66
N PRO A 108 -3.93 6.51 9.75
CA PRO A 108 -4.02 7.97 9.68
C PRO A 108 -2.65 8.59 9.48
N ALA A 109 -2.66 9.75 8.84
CA ALA A 109 -1.47 10.55 8.67
C ALA A 109 -0.83 10.88 10.02
N TRP A 110 0.46 10.97 10.04
CA TRP A 110 1.27 11.42 11.17
C TRP A 110 1.26 10.52 12.40
N GLN A 111 0.57 9.38 12.35
CA GLN A 111 0.66 8.40 13.42
C GLN A 111 1.80 7.45 13.10
N PHE A 112 2.76 7.34 14.02
CA PHE A 112 3.89 6.44 13.81
C PHE A 112 3.45 5.00 13.95
N HIS A 113 3.96 4.16 13.08
CA HIS A 113 3.59 2.75 13.01
C HIS A 113 4.74 1.94 12.45
N ASN A 114 4.64 0.63 12.63
CA ASN A 114 5.64 -0.30 12.13
C ASN A 114 4.94 -1.50 11.51
N GLU A 115 5.57 -2.07 10.51
CA GLU A 115 5.08 -3.28 9.88
C GLU A 115 6.13 -4.36 9.96
N LYS A 116 5.67 -5.57 10.31
CA LYS A 116 6.52 -6.74 10.33
C LYS A 116 5.88 -7.78 9.43
N PHE A 117 6.67 -8.36 8.55
CA PHE A 117 6.18 -9.29 7.54
C PHE A 117 6.70 -10.67 7.86
N MET A 118 5.77 -11.58 8.16
CA MET A 118 6.07 -12.91 8.63
C MET A 118 5.81 -13.90 7.51
N GLY A 119 6.11 -15.16 7.81
CA GLY A 119 5.89 -16.21 6.82
C GLY A 119 7.11 -16.40 5.94
N PRO A 120 7.16 -17.53 5.22
CA PRO A 120 8.34 -17.83 4.40
C PRO A 120 8.32 -17.14 3.04
N GLU A 121 7.18 -16.64 2.63
CA GLU A 121 7.05 -16.02 1.31
C GLU A 121 7.07 -14.52 1.42
N ASP A 122 7.27 -13.85 0.29
CA ASP A 122 7.16 -12.41 0.24
C ASP A 122 5.75 -11.99 0.62
N CYS A 123 5.64 -10.85 1.28
CA CYS A 123 4.35 -10.28 1.59
C CYS A 123 4.02 -9.20 0.58
N ILE A 124 2.77 -9.18 0.14
CA ILE A 124 2.30 -8.20 -0.84
C ILE A 124 1.11 -7.49 -0.25
N VAL A 125 1.18 -6.17 -0.24
CA VAL A 125 0.14 -5.31 0.32
C VAL A 125 -0.31 -4.34 -0.76
N TYR A 126 -1.61 -4.20 -0.96
CA TYR A 126 -2.13 -3.14 -1.80
C TYR A 126 -2.31 -1.90 -0.94
N ILE A 127 -1.79 -0.78 -1.41
CA ILE A 127 -1.86 0.49 -0.67
C ILE A 127 -2.49 1.55 -1.56
N HIS A 128 -3.48 2.25 -0.98
CA HIS A 128 -4.08 3.44 -1.56
C HIS A 128 -3.71 4.60 -0.65
N GLN A 129 -2.76 5.40 -1.07
CA GLN A 129 -2.32 6.56 -0.29
C GLN A 129 -2.97 7.81 -0.84
N LEU A 130 -3.42 8.68 0.05
CA LEU A 130 -4.22 9.84 -0.34
C LEU A 130 -3.39 11.05 -0.75
N GLY A 131 -2.09 10.91 -0.80
CA GLY A 131 -1.18 11.93 -1.27
C GLY A 131 0.06 11.29 -1.85
N LYS A 132 1.05 12.09 -2.18
CA LYS A 132 2.27 11.56 -2.78
C LYS A 132 3.00 10.62 -1.83
N ALA A 133 3.79 9.73 -2.40
CA ALA A 133 4.55 8.76 -1.62
C ALA A 133 5.58 9.46 -0.75
N ASP A 134 5.73 8.95 0.46
CA ASP A 134 6.73 9.45 1.39
C ASP A 134 7.04 8.36 2.41
N PHE A 135 8.09 8.57 3.18
CA PHE A 135 8.46 7.67 4.26
C PHE A 135 9.23 8.53 5.25
N ILE A 136 8.65 8.75 6.43
CA ILE A 136 9.22 9.64 7.44
C ILE A 136 9.63 8.78 8.63
N PRO A 137 10.93 8.48 8.78
CA PRO A 137 11.38 7.58 9.84
C PRO A 137 11.12 8.17 11.22
N PHE A 138 10.84 7.26 12.16
CA PHE A 138 10.79 7.63 13.56
C PHE A 138 12.22 7.77 14.03
N GLU A 139 12.52 8.91 14.61
CA GLU A 139 13.89 9.21 14.98
C GLU A 139 14.26 8.63 16.31
N GLY A 140 13.93 7.42 16.56
CA GLY A 140 14.34 6.71 17.72
C GLY A 140 14.13 7.51 18.99
N ALA A 141 15.20 8.15 19.38
CA ALA A 141 15.05 9.06 20.47
C ALA A 141 14.10 10.09 19.98
N HIS A 142 12.89 9.79 20.06
CA HIS A 142 11.85 10.63 19.64
C HIS A 142 12.22 12.08 19.85
N PRO A 143 11.73 12.98 19.06
CA PRO A 143 12.09 14.37 19.20
C PRO A 143 12.10 14.85 20.62
N ALA A 144 11.13 14.38 21.39
CA ALA A 144 11.08 14.77 22.80
C ALA A 144 12.30 14.29 23.55
N GLU A 145 12.87 13.20 23.11
CA GLU A 145 14.01 12.63 23.79
C GLU A 145 15.30 13.16 23.28
N LYS A 146 15.30 13.72 22.14
CA LYS A 146 16.50 14.26 21.58
C LYS A 146 16.81 15.65 22.06
N GLN A 147 15.87 16.24 22.68
CA GLN A 147 16.07 17.58 23.14
C GLN A 147 16.96 17.69 24.33
#